data_028ebe09ced556787e103b7d8fc3ed56
#
_entry.id   028ebe09ced556787e103b7d8fc3ed56
#
_cell.length_a   1.000
_cell.length_b   1.000
_cell.length_c   1.000
_cell.angle_alpha   90.00
_cell.angle_beta   90.00
_cell.angle_gamma   90.00
#
_symmetry.space_group_name_H-M   'P 1'
#
loop_
_entity.id
_entity.type
_entity.pdbx_description
1 polymer ?
#
loop_
_entity_poly.entity_id
_entity_poly.type
_entity_poly.pdbx_seq_one_letter_code
_entity_poly.pdbx_strand_id
1 'polypeptide(L)'
;MRVLVLGSGVIGTTSAWYLRQAGFEVTVIDRQPGPALETSFANAGQLSFGYTSPWAAPGVPKKAIGWLFEKHAPLAIKPGMDLAQYRWLWQMLRNCTHERYAINKARMVRMSEYSRDCLNELRAQIGIEFEGRDLGTTQLFRTQQQLDASAQDIEILAQYGVPYEVLDRAGIIQAEPALAHVHGLVGALRLPRDQTGDCQLFTRRLAQMCVDAGVEFRFDQDITGLEFDGDRITGVRIDGKLETADRFVVALGSYSPALVAPLGMRLPVYPLKGYSLTLPITDPAMAPTSTILDESYKVAVTRFDDRIRVGGMAEVAGFDLSLSQRRRETLELVVSDLYPKGGDLSRAQFWTGLRPAMPDGTPVIGATPFRNLYLNTGHGTLGWTMACGSGRYLADLMSARQPQISTEGLDIFRYGQYGHAPQQENRTCVLPAR
;
A
#
# COMPACT_ATOMS: atom_id res chain seq x y z
N MET A 1 25.78 -1.99 13.66
CA MET A 1 24.82 -0.93 14.03
C MET A 1 23.46 -1.58 14.13
N ARG A 2 22.81 -1.45 15.29
CA ARG A 2 21.55 -2.11 15.63
C ARG A 2 20.35 -1.24 15.22
N VAL A 3 19.37 -1.84 14.53
CA VAL A 3 18.14 -1.17 14.10
C VAL A 3 16.93 -1.91 14.64
N LEU A 4 16.01 -1.19 15.27
CA LEU A 4 14.69 -1.72 15.62
C LEU A 4 13.68 -1.27 14.57
N VAL A 5 13.01 -2.24 13.93
CA VAL A 5 11.89 -2.02 12.99
C VAL A 5 10.60 -2.29 13.73
N LEU A 6 9.74 -1.29 13.84
CA LEU A 6 8.48 -1.34 14.56
C LEU A 6 7.35 -1.65 13.57
N GLY A 7 6.84 -2.88 13.63
CA GLY A 7 5.82 -3.44 12.75
C GLY A 7 6.36 -4.46 11.75
N SER A 8 5.67 -5.61 11.63
CA SER A 8 6.01 -6.74 10.74
C SER A 8 5.01 -6.92 9.58
N GLY A 9 4.29 -5.88 9.21
CA GLY A 9 3.56 -5.84 7.94
C GLY A 9 4.52 -5.90 6.74
N VAL A 10 3.98 -5.92 5.51
CA VAL A 10 4.80 -6.01 4.29
C VAL A 10 5.87 -4.91 4.24
N ILE A 11 5.57 -3.71 4.71
CA ILE A 11 6.53 -2.58 4.72
C ILE A 11 7.65 -2.80 5.73
N GLY A 12 7.34 -3.24 6.95
CA GLY A 12 8.36 -3.50 7.97
C GLY A 12 9.25 -4.67 7.60
N THR A 13 8.67 -5.76 7.06
CA THR A 13 9.40 -6.95 6.65
C THR A 13 10.33 -6.69 5.46
N THR A 14 9.87 -5.95 4.43
CA THR A 14 10.75 -5.54 3.32
C THR A 14 11.84 -4.59 3.78
N SER A 15 11.54 -3.66 4.70
CA SER A 15 12.55 -2.79 5.30
C SER A 15 13.61 -3.60 6.03
N ALA A 16 13.20 -4.59 6.84
CA ALA A 16 14.11 -5.47 7.59
C ALA A 16 15.03 -6.24 6.65
N TRP A 17 14.50 -6.79 5.55
CA TRP A 17 15.27 -7.49 4.53
C TRP A 17 16.38 -6.59 3.96
N TYR A 18 16.02 -5.43 3.41
CA TYR A 18 16.99 -4.54 2.76
C TYR A 18 17.97 -3.91 3.74
N LEU A 19 17.57 -3.63 4.99
CA LEU A 19 18.46 -3.18 6.05
C LEU A 19 19.48 -4.28 6.42
N ARG A 20 19.04 -5.53 6.50
CA ARG A 20 19.93 -6.66 6.74
C ARG A 20 20.95 -6.83 5.60
N GLN A 21 20.50 -6.74 4.34
CA GLN A 21 21.38 -6.75 3.18
C GLN A 21 22.36 -5.57 3.16
N ALA A 22 21.99 -4.45 3.77
CA ALA A 22 22.86 -3.29 3.95
C ALA A 22 23.86 -3.41 5.12
N GLY A 23 23.86 -4.56 5.83
CA GLY A 23 24.81 -4.86 6.90
C GLY A 23 24.38 -4.43 8.29
N PHE A 24 23.11 -4.05 8.49
CA PHE A 24 22.59 -3.73 9.82
C PHE A 24 22.26 -5.03 10.60
N GLU A 25 22.35 -4.95 11.92
CA GLU A 25 21.76 -5.90 12.86
C GLU A 25 20.30 -5.46 13.08
N VAL A 26 19.34 -6.28 12.67
CA VAL A 26 17.93 -5.89 12.63
C VAL A 26 17.09 -6.74 13.55
N THR A 27 16.29 -6.10 14.39
CA THR A 27 15.22 -6.72 15.17
C THR A 27 13.89 -6.11 14.76
N VAL A 28 12.91 -6.94 14.42
CA VAL A 28 11.53 -6.54 14.07
C VAL A 28 10.61 -6.85 15.26
N ILE A 29 9.78 -5.89 15.64
CA ILE A 29 8.87 -6.01 16.79
C ILE A 29 7.44 -5.80 16.33
N ASP A 30 6.53 -6.70 16.72
CA ASP A 30 5.11 -6.59 16.40
C ASP A 30 4.25 -7.11 17.55
N ARG A 31 3.07 -6.50 17.71
CA ARG A 31 2.06 -6.91 18.69
C ARG A 31 1.29 -8.16 18.30
N GLN A 32 1.31 -8.53 17.02
CA GLN A 32 0.64 -9.72 16.50
C GLN A 32 1.52 -10.97 16.74
N PRO A 33 0.93 -12.18 16.78
CA PRO A 33 1.68 -13.43 16.97
C PRO A 33 2.46 -13.87 15.72
N GLY A 34 2.49 -13.07 14.66
CA GLY A 34 3.20 -13.35 13.41
C GLY A 34 3.15 -12.20 12.43
N PRO A 35 3.89 -12.29 11.31
CA PRO A 35 3.96 -11.21 10.34
C PRO A 35 2.69 -11.14 9.49
N ALA A 36 2.35 -9.93 9.01
CA ALA A 36 1.26 -9.66 8.06
C ALA A 36 -0.14 -10.04 8.55
N LEU A 37 -0.46 -9.89 9.82
CA LEU A 37 -1.77 -10.24 10.38
C LEU A 37 -2.75 -9.07 10.46
N GLU A 38 -2.36 -7.87 10.01
CA GLU A 38 -3.24 -6.71 9.91
C GLU A 38 -3.50 -6.30 8.44
N THR A 39 -3.24 -5.07 8.03
CA THR A 39 -3.54 -4.56 6.67
C THR A 39 -2.93 -5.42 5.54
N SER A 40 -1.82 -6.08 5.79
CA SER A 40 -1.17 -6.99 4.82
C SER A 40 -1.81 -8.37 4.72
N PHE A 41 -2.79 -8.72 5.59
CA PHE A 41 -3.36 -10.06 5.70
C PHE A 41 -4.22 -10.44 4.48
N ALA A 42 -5.16 -9.57 4.10
CA ALA A 42 -6.12 -9.91 3.05
C ALA A 42 -6.45 -8.70 2.15
N ASN A 43 -5.42 -7.99 1.71
CA ASN A 43 -5.54 -6.96 0.68
C ASN A 43 -5.96 -7.58 -0.68
N ALA A 44 -6.25 -6.73 -1.67
CA ALA A 44 -6.74 -7.19 -2.97
C ALA A 44 -5.73 -7.99 -3.81
N GLY A 45 -4.48 -8.13 -3.37
CA GLY A 45 -3.45 -8.91 -4.07
C GLY A 45 -2.88 -8.24 -5.33
N GLN A 46 -3.23 -7.00 -5.61
CA GLN A 46 -2.74 -6.27 -6.77
C GLN A 46 -1.34 -5.69 -6.52
N LEU A 47 -0.46 -5.86 -7.49
CA LEU A 47 0.81 -5.17 -7.66
C LEU A 47 0.63 -4.21 -8.85
N SER A 48 0.01 -3.07 -8.57
CA SER A 48 -0.53 -2.14 -9.56
C SER A 48 0.46 -1.02 -9.84
N PHE A 49 1.56 -1.33 -10.48
CA PHE A 49 2.62 -0.35 -10.77
C PHE A 49 2.12 0.74 -11.74
N GLY A 50 1.41 0.35 -12.79
CA GLY A 50 0.79 1.26 -13.74
C GLY A 50 -0.51 1.89 -13.22
N TYR A 51 -1.32 1.17 -12.46
CA TYR A 51 -2.56 1.69 -11.85
C TYR A 51 -2.28 2.50 -10.58
N THR A 52 -1.19 3.21 -10.52
CA THR A 52 -0.81 4.01 -9.36
C THR A 52 -1.39 5.42 -9.44
N SER A 53 -2.36 5.74 -8.58
CA SER A 53 -3.01 7.06 -8.54
C SER A 53 -3.41 7.46 -7.12
N PRO A 54 -3.28 8.76 -6.75
CA PRO A 54 -3.78 9.25 -5.47
C PRO A 54 -5.31 9.28 -5.48
N TRP A 55 -5.92 9.01 -4.33
CA TRP A 55 -7.37 9.15 -4.14
C TRP A 55 -7.86 10.58 -4.25
N ALA A 56 -7.01 11.55 -3.88
CA ALA A 56 -7.28 12.98 -4.00
C ALA A 56 -7.13 13.42 -5.46
N ALA A 57 -8.17 13.21 -6.27
CA ALA A 57 -8.19 13.57 -7.68
C ALA A 57 -9.21 14.70 -7.96
N PRO A 58 -8.99 15.50 -9.03
CA PRO A 58 -9.99 16.47 -9.50
C PRO A 58 -11.34 15.80 -9.74
N GLY A 59 -12.43 16.44 -9.29
CA GLY A 59 -13.80 15.89 -9.42
C GLY A 59 -14.22 14.89 -8.34
N VAL A 60 -13.30 14.31 -7.56
CA VAL A 60 -13.66 13.42 -6.43
C VAL A 60 -14.58 14.10 -5.42
N PRO A 61 -14.39 15.37 -5.01
CA PRO A 61 -15.31 16.02 -4.08
C PRO A 61 -16.75 16.08 -4.59
N LYS A 62 -16.94 16.34 -5.89
CA LYS A 62 -18.27 16.35 -6.52
C LYS A 62 -18.88 14.94 -6.57
N LYS A 63 -18.09 13.92 -6.94
CA LYS A 63 -18.54 12.52 -6.95
C LYS A 63 -18.88 12.02 -5.55
N ALA A 64 -18.11 12.42 -4.53
CA ALA A 64 -18.33 12.00 -3.15
C ALA A 64 -19.70 12.40 -2.61
N ILE A 65 -20.25 13.54 -3.04
CA ILE A 65 -21.62 13.97 -2.68
C ILE A 65 -22.65 12.99 -3.24
N GLY A 66 -22.50 12.55 -4.51
CA GLY A 66 -23.39 11.54 -5.12
C GLY A 66 -23.32 10.20 -4.36
N TRP A 67 -22.12 9.76 -4.00
CA TRP A 67 -21.90 8.49 -3.30
C TRP A 67 -22.55 8.41 -1.91
N LEU A 68 -22.83 9.54 -1.25
CA LEU A 68 -23.55 9.53 0.04
C LEU A 68 -24.95 8.92 -0.07
N PHE A 69 -25.55 8.94 -1.26
CA PHE A 69 -26.91 8.46 -1.52
C PHE A 69 -26.95 7.10 -2.22
N GLU A 70 -25.81 6.54 -2.61
CA GLU A 70 -25.73 5.27 -3.33
C GLU A 70 -25.56 4.08 -2.38
N LYS A 71 -26.34 3.00 -2.63
CA LYS A 71 -26.26 1.77 -1.82
C LYS A 71 -24.88 1.10 -1.92
N HIS A 72 -24.28 1.09 -3.09
CA HIS A 72 -23.02 0.39 -3.39
C HIS A 72 -21.87 1.38 -3.66
N ALA A 73 -21.88 2.53 -3.01
CA ALA A 73 -20.86 3.56 -3.18
C ALA A 73 -19.43 3.04 -2.89
N PRO A 74 -18.44 3.40 -3.71
CA PRO A 74 -17.04 3.01 -3.49
C PRO A 74 -16.42 3.66 -2.26
N LEU A 75 -16.94 4.83 -1.83
CA LEU A 75 -16.52 5.55 -0.65
C LEU A 75 -17.71 5.81 0.28
N ALA A 76 -17.54 5.57 1.57
CA ALA A 76 -18.44 6.05 2.61
C ALA A 76 -17.68 6.83 3.68
N ILE A 77 -18.37 7.78 4.28
CA ILE A 77 -17.86 8.57 5.40
C ILE A 77 -18.82 8.35 6.57
N LYS A 78 -18.32 7.80 7.67
CA LYS A 78 -19.03 7.78 8.95
C LYS A 78 -18.59 8.99 9.76
N PRO A 79 -19.44 10.02 9.90
CA PRO A 79 -19.09 11.16 10.74
C PRO A 79 -18.85 10.71 12.17
N GLY A 80 -17.75 11.13 12.76
CA GLY A 80 -17.39 10.87 14.14
C GLY A 80 -16.97 12.16 14.85
N MET A 81 -16.68 12.08 16.15
CA MET A 81 -16.14 13.20 16.92
C MET A 81 -14.61 13.31 16.84
N ASP A 82 -13.98 12.53 15.98
CA ASP A 82 -12.54 12.53 15.79
C ASP A 82 -12.06 13.70 14.92
N LEU A 83 -11.41 14.68 15.54
CA LEU A 83 -10.86 15.85 14.83
C LEU A 83 -9.79 15.47 13.79
N ALA A 84 -9.11 14.34 13.94
CA ALA A 84 -8.15 13.86 12.96
C ALA A 84 -8.84 13.51 11.65
N GLN A 85 -10.07 12.94 11.69
CA GLN A 85 -10.89 12.67 10.52
C GLN A 85 -11.14 13.92 9.68
N TYR A 86 -11.62 14.99 10.30
CA TYR A 86 -11.96 16.24 9.59
C TYR A 86 -10.73 16.95 9.07
N ARG A 87 -9.61 16.90 9.82
CA ARG A 87 -8.33 17.45 9.37
C ARG A 87 -7.81 16.71 8.16
N TRP A 88 -7.87 15.38 8.18
CA TRP A 88 -7.44 14.54 7.05
C TRP A 88 -8.31 14.78 5.81
N LEU A 89 -9.64 14.80 5.96
CA LEU A 89 -10.58 15.10 4.88
C LEU A 89 -10.32 16.48 4.26
N TRP A 90 -10.06 17.49 5.09
CA TRP A 90 -9.73 18.84 4.62
C TRP A 90 -8.41 18.86 3.84
N GLN A 91 -7.37 18.18 4.33
CA GLN A 91 -6.10 18.06 3.64
C GLN A 91 -6.26 17.29 2.32
N MET A 92 -7.04 16.21 2.30
CA MET A 92 -7.37 15.47 1.07
C MET A 92 -8.08 16.38 0.06
N LEU A 93 -9.05 17.17 0.50
CA LEU A 93 -9.78 18.11 -0.35
C LEU A 93 -8.84 19.14 -1.00
N ARG A 94 -7.86 19.65 -0.26
CA ARG A 94 -6.84 20.58 -0.79
C ARG A 94 -5.93 19.95 -1.85
N ASN A 95 -5.79 18.63 -1.86
CA ASN A 95 -5.03 17.90 -2.87
C ASN A 95 -5.86 17.55 -4.13
N CYS A 96 -7.18 17.80 -4.14
CA CYS A 96 -8.07 17.52 -5.27
C CYS A 96 -7.99 18.58 -6.39
N THR A 97 -6.81 19.12 -6.68
CA THR A 97 -6.56 20.03 -7.80
C THR A 97 -5.73 19.33 -8.89
N HIS A 98 -5.81 19.79 -10.13
CA HIS A 98 -5.03 19.20 -11.23
C HIS A 98 -3.51 19.26 -10.97
N GLU A 99 -3.02 20.39 -10.47
CA GLU A 99 -1.60 20.58 -10.13
C GLU A 99 -1.14 19.60 -9.05
N ARG A 100 -1.85 19.55 -7.92
CA ARG A 100 -1.50 18.64 -6.82
C ARG A 100 -1.61 17.18 -7.21
N TYR A 101 -2.65 16.83 -7.98
CA TYR A 101 -2.80 15.49 -8.50
C TYR A 101 -1.62 15.06 -9.36
N ALA A 102 -1.18 15.91 -10.30
CA ALA A 102 -0.03 15.60 -11.16
C ALA A 102 1.26 15.39 -10.35
N ILE A 103 1.56 16.28 -9.39
CA ILE A 103 2.73 16.15 -8.51
C ILE A 103 2.69 14.84 -7.70
N ASN A 104 1.56 14.58 -7.05
CA ASN A 104 1.43 13.41 -6.17
C ASN A 104 1.44 12.11 -6.99
N LYS A 105 0.77 12.07 -8.14
CA LYS A 105 0.80 10.92 -9.05
C LYS A 105 2.23 10.65 -9.54
N ALA A 106 2.98 11.68 -9.91
CA ALA A 106 4.39 11.54 -10.32
C ALA A 106 5.25 10.88 -9.24
N ARG A 107 5.13 11.31 -7.97
CA ARG A 107 5.82 10.73 -6.83
C ARG A 107 5.46 9.26 -6.62
N MET A 108 4.18 8.95 -6.71
CA MET A 108 3.67 7.60 -6.52
C MET A 108 4.11 6.66 -7.65
N VAL A 109 4.00 7.07 -8.91
CA VAL A 109 4.45 6.29 -10.09
C VAL A 109 5.95 6.01 -10.00
N ARG A 110 6.76 7.02 -9.69
CA ARG A 110 8.21 6.87 -9.51
C ARG A 110 8.55 5.79 -8.47
N MET A 111 7.88 5.81 -7.31
CA MET A 111 8.10 4.82 -6.26
C MET A 111 7.58 3.43 -6.68
N SER A 112 6.44 3.36 -7.34
CA SER A 112 5.83 2.09 -7.78
C SER A 112 6.66 1.40 -8.85
N GLU A 113 7.10 2.12 -9.89
CA GLU A 113 7.96 1.57 -10.94
C GLU A 113 9.29 1.07 -10.37
N TYR A 114 9.92 1.87 -9.49
CA TYR A 114 11.12 1.43 -8.78
C TYR A 114 10.87 0.19 -7.92
N SER A 115 9.71 0.12 -7.26
CA SER A 115 9.34 -1.04 -6.45
C SER A 115 9.13 -2.30 -7.29
N ARG A 116 8.60 -2.17 -8.52
CA ARG A 116 8.51 -3.29 -9.47
C ARG A 116 9.90 -3.87 -9.75
N ASP A 117 10.84 -3.01 -10.07
CA ASP A 117 12.20 -3.44 -10.39
C ASP A 117 12.86 -4.11 -9.18
N CYS A 118 12.69 -3.54 -7.99
CA CYS A 118 13.15 -4.13 -6.73
C CYS A 118 12.51 -5.49 -6.44
N LEU A 119 11.19 -5.65 -6.68
CA LEU A 119 10.51 -6.93 -6.49
C LEU A 119 10.99 -7.99 -7.48
N ASN A 120 11.17 -7.63 -8.75
CA ASN A 120 11.67 -8.55 -9.77
C ASN A 120 13.12 -8.99 -9.48
N GLU A 121 13.98 -8.05 -9.06
CA GLU A 121 15.33 -8.38 -8.59
C GLU A 121 15.29 -9.33 -7.39
N LEU A 122 14.45 -9.04 -6.39
CA LEU A 122 14.28 -9.87 -5.21
C LEU A 122 13.84 -11.29 -5.59
N ARG A 123 12.82 -11.43 -6.45
CA ARG A 123 12.34 -12.73 -6.96
C ARG A 123 13.46 -13.50 -7.63
N ALA A 124 14.25 -12.84 -8.47
CA ALA A 124 15.38 -13.48 -9.18
C ALA A 124 16.50 -13.91 -8.22
N GLN A 125 16.76 -13.15 -7.15
CA GLN A 125 17.84 -13.42 -6.21
C GLN A 125 17.52 -14.56 -5.23
N ILE A 126 16.30 -14.60 -4.70
CA ILE A 126 15.95 -15.52 -3.61
C ILE A 126 14.85 -16.53 -3.95
N GLY A 127 14.32 -16.52 -5.18
CA GLY A 127 13.32 -17.49 -5.63
C GLY A 127 12.00 -17.43 -4.81
N ILE A 128 11.64 -16.28 -4.25
CA ILE A 128 10.44 -16.15 -3.43
C ILE A 128 9.17 -16.33 -4.26
N GLU A 129 8.34 -17.28 -3.90
CA GLU A 129 7.03 -17.52 -4.51
C GLU A 129 5.93 -16.98 -3.61
N PHE A 130 4.88 -16.41 -4.20
CA PHE A 130 3.75 -15.81 -3.46
C PHE A 130 2.44 -15.86 -4.27
N GLU A 131 2.23 -16.94 -5.03
CA GLU A 131 1.11 -17.12 -5.96
C GLU A 131 1.04 -15.97 -6.99
N GLY A 132 2.23 -15.51 -7.43
CA GLY A 132 2.37 -14.36 -8.31
C GLY A 132 1.98 -14.67 -9.75
N ARG A 133 1.34 -13.70 -10.43
CA ARG A 133 1.00 -13.74 -11.84
C ARG A 133 1.43 -12.45 -12.51
N ASP A 134 2.12 -12.57 -13.63
CA ASP A 134 2.64 -11.47 -14.44
C ASP A 134 1.73 -11.28 -15.69
N LEU A 135 0.41 -11.16 -15.46
CA LEU A 135 -0.61 -11.17 -16.51
C LEU A 135 -1.38 -9.83 -16.62
N GLY A 136 -0.90 -8.80 -15.96
CA GLY A 136 -1.46 -7.45 -16.02
C GLY A 136 -2.71 -7.25 -15.17
N THR A 137 -3.16 -5.98 -15.14
CA THR A 137 -4.43 -5.53 -14.57
C THR A 137 -5.33 -5.03 -15.69
N THR A 138 -6.62 -5.38 -15.66
CA THR A 138 -7.63 -4.90 -16.60
C THR A 138 -8.69 -4.10 -15.85
N GLN A 139 -8.72 -2.77 -16.04
CA GLN A 139 -9.70 -1.86 -15.49
C GLN A 139 -10.93 -1.81 -16.41
N LEU A 140 -12.09 -2.26 -15.92
CA LEU A 140 -13.33 -2.37 -16.68
C LEU A 140 -14.16 -1.09 -16.56
N PHE A 141 -14.70 -0.61 -17.68
CA PHE A 141 -15.61 0.54 -17.75
C PHE A 141 -17.01 0.11 -18.16
N ARG A 142 -18.01 0.50 -17.38
CA ARG A 142 -19.43 0.20 -17.63
C ARG A 142 -20.16 1.32 -18.35
N THR A 143 -19.57 2.52 -18.42
CA THR A 143 -20.16 3.68 -19.12
C THR A 143 -19.13 4.38 -19.98
N GLN A 144 -19.59 5.00 -21.07
CA GLN A 144 -18.73 5.80 -21.95
C GLN A 144 -18.04 6.93 -21.17
N GLN A 145 -18.75 7.55 -20.24
CA GLN A 145 -18.17 8.60 -19.39
C GLN A 145 -16.94 8.12 -18.58
N GLN A 146 -16.97 6.86 -18.10
CA GLN A 146 -15.81 6.29 -17.38
C GLN A 146 -14.63 6.06 -18.32
N LEU A 147 -14.90 5.54 -19.51
CA LEU A 147 -13.89 5.32 -20.54
C LEU A 147 -13.26 6.65 -20.98
N ASP A 148 -14.06 7.67 -21.26
CA ASP A 148 -13.59 9.00 -21.64
C ASP A 148 -12.76 9.65 -20.51
N ALA A 149 -13.16 9.46 -19.26
CA ALA A 149 -12.43 9.99 -18.11
C ALA A 149 -11.05 9.33 -17.92
N SER A 150 -10.81 8.14 -18.46
CA SER A 150 -9.52 7.46 -18.40
C SER A 150 -8.43 8.15 -19.26
N ALA A 151 -8.82 9.02 -20.20
CA ALA A 151 -7.87 9.72 -21.08
C ALA A 151 -6.80 10.51 -20.31
N GLN A 152 -7.18 11.17 -19.21
CA GLN A 152 -6.23 11.89 -18.36
C GLN A 152 -5.21 10.95 -17.70
N ASP A 153 -5.64 9.75 -17.29
CA ASP A 153 -4.72 8.75 -16.74
C ASP A 153 -3.78 8.20 -17.81
N ILE A 154 -4.31 7.98 -19.02
CA ILE A 154 -3.54 7.52 -20.19
C ILE A 154 -2.45 8.53 -20.58
N GLU A 155 -2.75 9.83 -20.59
CA GLU A 155 -1.75 10.88 -20.85
C GLU A 155 -0.57 10.79 -19.87
N ILE A 156 -0.86 10.58 -18.59
CA ILE A 156 0.18 10.46 -17.56
C ILE A 156 0.98 9.16 -17.73
N LEU A 157 0.30 8.03 -18.02
CA LEU A 157 0.99 6.76 -18.32
C LEU A 157 1.95 6.93 -19.51
N ALA A 158 1.50 7.55 -20.58
CA ALA A 158 2.32 7.83 -21.75
C ALA A 158 3.52 8.72 -21.43
N GLN A 159 3.33 9.77 -20.61
CA GLN A 159 4.39 10.67 -20.17
C GLN A 159 5.49 9.95 -19.40
N TYR A 160 5.13 8.93 -18.59
CA TYR A 160 6.09 8.13 -17.80
C TYR A 160 6.53 6.84 -18.49
N GLY A 161 6.16 6.62 -19.75
CA GLY A 161 6.54 5.43 -20.53
C GLY A 161 5.97 4.12 -19.94
N VAL A 162 4.86 4.21 -19.22
CA VAL A 162 4.15 3.03 -18.70
C VAL A 162 3.30 2.43 -19.82
N PRO A 163 3.50 1.16 -20.22
CA PRO A 163 2.71 0.55 -21.28
C PRO A 163 1.26 0.36 -20.86
N TYR A 164 0.36 0.63 -21.79
CA TYR A 164 -1.08 0.46 -21.63
C TYR A 164 -1.74 0.03 -22.94
N GLU A 165 -2.93 -0.57 -22.82
CA GLU A 165 -3.77 -0.97 -23.94
C GLU A 165 -5.21 -0.52 -23.65
N VAL A 166 -5.84 0.15 -24.62
CA VAL A 166 -7.29 0.43 -24.55
C VAL A 166 -8.00 -0.69 -25.27
N LEU A 167 -8.85 -1.42 -24.55
CA LEU A 167 -9.53 -2.61 -25.07
C LEU A 167 -11.01 -2.30 -25.35
N ASP A 168 -11.46 -2.76 -26.50
CA ASP A 168 -12.88 -2.92 -26.81
C ASP A 168 -13.44 -4.23 -26.22
N ARG A 169 -14.69 -4.54 -26.52
CA ARG A 169 -15.35 -5.77 -26.06
C ARG A 169 -14.58 -7.05 -26.45
N ALA A 170 -14.06 -7.11 -27.68
CA ALA A 170 -13.32 -8.27 -28.16
C ALA A 170 -11.99 -8.42 -27.42
N GLY A 171 -11.27 -7.32 -27.21
CA GLY A 171 -10.03 -7.28 -26.42
C GLY A 171 -10.24 -7.67 -24.97
N ILE A 172 -11.36 -7.25 -24.35
CA ILE A 172 -11.71 -7.69 -22.97
C ILE A 172 -11.88 -9.21 -22.92
N ILE A 173 -12.63 -9.80 -23.85
CA ILE A 173 -12.84 -11.25 -23.90
C ILE A 173 -11.53 -12.01 -24.16
N GLN A 174 -10.65 -11.47 -24.98
CA GLN A 174 -9.33 -12.05 -25.23
C GLN A 174 -8.47 -12.05 -23.96
N ALA A 175 -8.47 -10.96 -23.19
CA ALA A 175 -7.70 -10.82 -21.95
C ALA A 175 -8.31 -11.65 -20.79
N GLU A 176 -9.64 -11.67 -20.68
CA GLU A 176 -10.43 -12.30 -19.63
C GLU A 176 -11.60 -13.10 -20.24
N PRO A 177 -11.36 -14.33 -20.73
CA PRO A 177 -12.37 -15.13 -21.43
C PRO A 177 -13.63 -15.41 -20.61
N ALA A 178 -13.50 -15.53 -19.30
CA ALA A 178 -14.63 -15.73 -18.39
C ALA A 178 -15.63 -14.54 -18.38
N LEU A 179 -15.26 -13.37 -18.87
CA LEU A 179 -16.16 -12.20 -19.00
C LEU A 179 -17.01 -12.20 -20.27
N ALA A 180 -16.96 -13.23 -21.11
CA ALA A 180 -17.73 -13.30 -22.37
C ALA A 180 -19.23 -13.14 -22.15
N HIS A 181 -19.77 -13.60 -21.03
CA HIS A 181 -21.19 -13.52 -20.66
C HIS A 181 -21.62 -12.14 -20.11
N VAL A 182 -20.66 -11.30 -19.65
CA VAL A 182 -20.98 -10.02 -19.01
C VAL A 182 -21.42 -9.00 -20.07
N HIS A 183 -22.61 -8.44 -19.92
CA HIS A 183 -23.13 -7.37 -20.78
C HIS A 183 -22.85 -5.98 -20.16
N GLY A 184 -22.86 -4.93 -21.02
CA GLY A 184 -22.73 -3.54 -20.55
C GLY A 184 -21.31 -3.09 -20.24
N LEU A 185 -20.28 -3.84 -20.63
CA LEU A 185 -18.91 -3.35 -20.63
C LEU A 185 -18.67 -2.58 -21.95
N VAL A 186 -18.30 -1.30 -21.83
CA VAL A 186 -18.07 -0.42 -23.00
C VAL A 186 -16.61 -0.40 -23.44
N GLY A 187 -15.68 -0.76 -22.57
CA GLY A 187 -14.25 -0.82 -22.82
C GLY A 187 -13.45 -1.12 -21.56
N ALA A 188 -12.14 -1.21 -21.71
CA ALA A 188 -11.23 -1.38 -20.60
C ALA A 188 -9.88 -0.69 -20.85
N LEU A 189 -9.17 -0.37 -19.77
CA LEU A 189 -7.77 0.00 -19.78
C LEU A 189 -6.95 -1.15 -19.18
N ARG A 190 -6.07 -1.74 -19.97
CA ARG A 190 -5.19 -2.80 -19.54
C ARG A 190 -3.79 -2.26 -19.30
N LEU A 191 -3.19 -2.71 -18.21
CA LEU A 191 -1.82 -2.39 -17.78
C LEU A 191 -1.01 -3.70 -17.76
N PRO A 192 -0.34 -4.05 -18.87
CA PRO A 192 0.22 -5.38 -19.07
C PRO A 192 1.42 -5.70 -18.17
N ARG A 193 2.08 -4.68 -17.58
CA ARG A 193 3.20 -4.86 -16.65
C ARG A 193 2.80 -4.96 -15.19
N ASP A 194 1.52 -4.74 -14.87
CA ASP A 194 1.01 -4.97 -13.52
C ASP A 194 1.04 -6.46 -13.20
N GLN A 195 1.17 -6.78 -11.93
CA GLN A 195 1.29 -8.13 -11.42
C GLN A 195 0.24 -8.39 -10.34
N THR A 196 0.12 -9.62 -9.93
CA THR A 196 -0.69 -10.01 -8.77
C THR A 196 0.13 -10.91 -7.85
N GLY A 197 -0.31 -11.04 -6.61
CA GLY A 197 0.29 -11.97 -5.66
C GLY A 197 -0.28 -11.84 -4.26
N ASP A 198 -0.20 -12.90 -3.49
CA ASP A 198 -0.63 -12.90 -2.10
C ASP A 198 0.38 -12.18 -1.21
N CYS A 199 0.01 -10.97 -0.78
CA CYS A 199 0.83 -10.12 0.08
C CYS A 199 1.16 -10.79 1.42
N GLN A 200 0.23 -11.52 2.03
CA GLN A 200 0.45 -12.21 3.28
C GLN A 200 1.45 -13.34 3.12
N LEU A 201 1.28 -14.15 2.08
CA LEU A 201 2.19 -15.26 1.78
C LEU A 201 3.60 -14.75 1.48
N PHE A 202 3.72 -13.69 0.66
CA PHE A 202 4.99 -13.01 0.42
C PHE A 202 5.66 -12.56 1.71
N THR A 203 4.90 -11.83 2.54
CA THR A 203 5.45 -11.26 3.77
C THR A 203 5.91 -12.34 4.75
N ARG A 204 5.13 -13.42 4.89
CA ARG A 204 5.50 -14.57 5.75
C ARG A 204 6.76 -15.27 5.26
N ARG A 205 6.85 -15.54 3.94
CA ARG A 205 8.03 -16.18 3.34
C ARG A 205 9.26 -15.29 3.46
N LEU A 206 9.10 -13.99 3.18
CA LEU A 206 10.20 -13.03 3.32
C LEU A 206 10.66 -12.90 4.79
N ALA A 207 9.72 -12.90 5.74
CA ALA A 207 10.07 -12.88 7.17
C ALA A 207 10.91 -14.10 7.56
N GLN A 208 10.56 -15.31 7.07
CA GLN A 208 11.37 -16.50 7.31
C GLN A 208 12.77 -16.36 6.69
N MET A 209 12.87 -15.85 5.45
CA MET A 209 14.16 -15.58 4.80
C MET A 209 14.97 -14.52 5.54
N CYS A 210 14.32 -13.54 6.15
CA CYS A 210 14.96 -12.58 7.05
C CYS A 210 15.55 -13.27 8.28
N VAL A 211 14.81 -14.20 8.90
CA VAL A 211 15.31 -14.99 10.05
C VAL A 211 16.52 -15.82 9.63
N ASP A 212 16.45 -16.49 8.49
CA ASP A 212 17.56 -17.28 7.95
C ASP A 212 18.80 -16.41 7.66
N ALA A 213 18.58 -15.14 7.31
CA ALA A 213 19.63 -14.14 7.14
C ALA A 213 20.12 -13.49 8.46
N GLY A 214 19.55 -13.84 9.61
CA GLY A 214 19.95 -13.35 10.92
C GLY A 214 19.21 -12.10 11.41
N VAL A 215 17.99 -11.85 10.90
CA VAL A 215 17.05 -10.86 11.47
C VAL A 215 16.30 -11.53 12.63
N GLU A 216 16.19 -10.84 13.75
CA GLU A 216 15.36 -11.26 14.88
C GLU A 216 13.93 -10.75 14.70
N PHE A 217 12.92 -11.63 14.87
CA PHE A 217 11.51 -11.22 14.97
C PHE A 217 11.00 -11.52 16.37
N ARG A 218 10.36 -10.53 16.97
CA ARG A 218 9.74 -10.61 18.29
C ARG A 218 8.27 -10.23 18.16
N PHE A 219 7.43 -11.23 18.32
CA PHE A 219 5.98 -11.13 18.23
C PHE A 219 5.34 -11.05 19.62
N ASP A 220 4.01 -10.78 19.65
CA ASP A 220 3.23 -10.62 20.89
C ASP A 220 3.82 -9.55 21.81
N GLN A 221 4.35 -8.44 21.23
CA GLN A 221 5.01 -7.37 21.98
C GLN A 221 4.39 -6.00 21.68
N ASP A 222 3.80 -5.39 22.69
CA ASP A 222 3.17 -4.08 22.57
C ASP A 222 4.19 -2.94 22.61
N ILE A 223 4.21 -2.14 21.53
CA ILE A 223 4.98 -0.92 21.42
C ILE A 223 4.15 0.24 21.97
N THR A 224 4.52 0.77 23.13
CA THR A 224 3.72 1.73 23.87
C THR A 224 4.24 3.17 23.80
N GLY A 225 5.49 3.41 23.37
CA GLY A 225 6.03 4.75 23.27
C GLY A 225 7.49 4.81 22.85
N LEU A 226 7.94 6.04 22.56
CA LEU A 226 9.34 6.36 22.26
C LEU A 226 9.84 7.33 23.34
N GLU A 227 11.05 7.10 23.84
CA GLU A 227 11.75 8.04 24.69
C GLU A 227 12.82 8.78 23.90
N PHE A 228 13.04 10.04 24.24
CA PHE A 228 13.97 10.90 23.52
C PHE A 228 14.69 11.88 24.46
N ASP A 229 15.86 12.32 24.01
CA ASP A 229 16.61 13.41 24.60
C ASP A 229 17.09 14.32 23.46
N GLY A 230 16.70 15.60 23.55
CA GLY A 230 16.93 16.56 22.48
C GLY A 230 16.35 16.09 21.12
N ASP A 231 17.20 15.91 20.13
CA ASP A 231 16.86 15.45 18.78
C ASP A 231 17.17 13.96 18.54
N ARG A 232 17.31 13.17 19.61
CA ARG A 232 17.67 11.75 19.54
C ARG A 232 16.67 10.87 20.29
N ILE A 233 16.22 9.81 19.66
CA ILE A 233 15.48 8.75 20.34
C ILE A 233 16.46 7.93 21.19
N THR A 234 16.18 7.80 22.48
CA THR A 234 16.99 7.05 23.44
C THR A 234 16.52 5.60 23.58
N GLY A 235 15.24 5.33 23.30
CA GLY A 235 14.71 3.98 23.30
C GLY A 235 13.24 3.91 22.91
N VAL A 236 12.76 2.68 22.81
CA VAL A 236 11.34 2.33 22.59
C VAL A 236 10.82 1.54 23.79
N ARG A 237 9.61 1.85 24.25
CA ARG A 237 8.94 1.09 25.30
C ARG A 237 8.18 -0.08 24.69
N ILE A 238 8.58 -1.29 25.09
CA ILE A 238 8.00 -2.55 24.67
C ILE A 238 7.58 -3.31 25.93
N ASP A 239 6.29 -3.60 26.08
CA ASP A 239 5.72 -4.24 27.27
C ASP A 239 6.17 -3.55 28.58
N GLY A 240 6.22 -2.21 28.55
CA GLY A 240 6.65 -1.38 29.68
C GLY A 240 8.16 -1.32 29.91
N LYS A 241 8.99 -2.08 29.21
CA LYS A 241 10.46 -2.06 29.30
C LYS A 241 11.04 -1.16 28.23
N LEU A 242 12.10 -0.44 28.59
CA LEU A 242 12.82 0.41 27.62
C LEU A 242 13.88 -0.42 26.88
N GLU A 243 13.81 -0.43 25.56
CA GLU A 243 14.82 -1.02 24.70
C GLU A 243 15.53 0.05 23.89
N THR A 244 16.84 -0.11 23.79
CA THR A 244 17.73 0.83 23.11
C THR A 244 18.23 0.26 21.79
N ALA A 245 18.47 1.13 20.82
CA ALA A 245 19.14 0.78 19.57
C ALA A 245 19.87 2.02 19.00
N ASP A 246 20.66 1.79 17.96
CA ASP A 246 21.32 2.91 17.26
C ASP A 246 20.32 3.70 16.41
N ARG A 247 19.34 3.00 15.80
CA ARG A 247 18.30 3.58 14.91
C ARG A 247 16.96 2.87 15.05
N PHE A 248 15.88 3.61 14.73
CA PHE A 248 14.51 3.16 14.85
C PHE A 248 13.76 3.43 13.53
N VAL A 249 12.97 2.45 13.07
CA VAL A 249 12.11 2.57 11.88
C VAL A 249 10.66 2.34 12.29
N VAL A 250 9.80 3.32 12.06
CA VAL A 250 8.36 3.21 12.32
C VAL A 250 7.66 2.73 11.04
N ALA A 251 7.18 1.50 11.05
CA ALA A 251 6.44 0.84 9.96
C ALA A 251 5.06 0.33 10.42
N LEU A 252 4.41 1.04 11.37
CA LEU A 252 3.17 0.64 12.03
C LEU A 252 1.89 1.00 11.27
N GLY A 253 2.01 1.35 9.97
CA GLY A 253 0.84 1.67 9.15
C GLY A 253 -0.04 2.75 9.79
N SER A 254 -1.34 2.45 9.96
CA SER A 254 -2.32 3.38 10.53
C SER A 254 -2.07 3.74 12.00
N TYR A 255 -1.24 2.98 12.71
CA TYR A 255 -0.90 3.25 14.12
C TYR A 255 0.34 4.14 14.27
N SER A 256 1.08 4.41 13.19
CA SER A 256 2.27 5.27 13.21
C SER A 256 2.04 6.66 13.80
N PRO A 257 0.90 7.37 13.53
CA PRO A 257 0.65 8.69 14.10
C PRO A 257 0.61 8.71 15.62
N ALA A 258 -0.02 7.71 16.23
CA ALA A 258 -0.15 7.63 17.69
C ALA A 258 1.22 7.51 18.38
N LEU A 259 2.15 6.75 17.78
CA LEU A 259 3.48 6.56 18.31
C LEU A 259 4.34 7.82 18.23
N VAL A 260 4.22 8.60 17.14
CA VAL A 260 5.09 9.77 16.92
C VAL A 260 4.49 11.10 17.42
N ALA A 261 3.19 11.13 17.73
CA ALA A 261 2.52 12.35 18.23
C ALA A 261 3.12 12.91 19.54
N PRO A 262 3.49 12.08 20.54
CA PRO A 262 4.14 12.58 21.76
C PRO A 262 5.51 13.25 21.52
N LEU A 263 6.15 12.94 20.39
CA LEU A 263 7.39 13.61 19.94
C LEU A 263 7.15 14.99 19.31
N GLY A 264 5.90 15.49 19.30
CA GLY A 264 5.51 16.71 18.60
C GLY A 264 5.38 16.55 17.08
N MET A 265 5.48 15.33 16.56
CA MET A 265 5.39 15.05 15.13
C MET A 265 3.93 14.88 14.68
N ARG A 266 3.54 15.59 13.62
CA ARG A 266 2.22 15.47 12.99
C ARG A 266 2.33 14.66 11.71
N LEU A 267 2.03 13.38 11.80
CA LEU A 267 2.00 12.48 10.66
C LEU A 267 0.55 12.32 10.18
N PRO A 268 0.17 12.82 8.98
CA PRO A 268 -1.22 12.86 8.55
C PRO A 268 -1.70 11.55 7.92
N VAL A 269 -1.33 10.43 8.50
CA VAL A 269 -1.89 9.11 8.16
C VAL A 269 -3.23 8.94 8.83
N TYR A 270 -4.25 8.54 8.05
CA TYR A 270 -5.57 8.21 8.58
C TYR A 270 -5.96 6.77 8.20
N PRO A 271 -6.60 6.00 9.11
CA PRO A 271 -7.05 4.65 8.82
C PRO A 271 -8.23 4.67 7.85
N LEU A 272 -7.98 4.27 6.61
CA LEU A 272 -9.01 4.14 5.58
C LEU A 272 -9.44 2.68 5.50
N LYS A 273 -10.60 2.35 6.04
CA LYS A 273 -11.12 1.00 6.14
C LYS A 273 -11.45 0.45 4.76
N GLY A 274 -11.04 -0.78 4.50
CA GLY A 274 -11.35 -1.52 3.29
C GLY A 274 -11.82 -2.92 3.61
N TYR A 275 -12.41 -3.59 2.62
CA TYR A 275 -13.01 -4.89 2.78
C TYR A 275 -12.52 -5.88 1.73
N SER A 276 -12.49 -7.16 2.06
CA SER A 276 -12.26 -8.22 1.09
C SER A 276 -13.07 -9.49 1.38
N LEU A 277 -13.36 -10.21 0.30
CA LEU A 277 -13.83 -11.60 0.34
C LEU A 277 -12.75 -12.51 -0.26
N THR A 278 -12.55 -13.67 0.33
CA THR A 278 -11.73 -14.74 -0.24
C THR A 278 -12.59 -15.97 -0.40
N LEU A 279 -12.71 -16.46 -1.63
CA LEU A 279 -13.53 -17.63 -1.94
C LEU A 279 -12.73 -18.66 -2.75
N PRO A 280 -12.92 -19.98 -2.54
CA PRO A 280 -12.25 -21.01 -3.31
C PRO A 280 -12.76 -21.02 -4.75
N ILE A 281 -11.88 -21.29 -5.71
CA ILE A 281 -12.25 -21.49 -7.11
C ILE A 281 -13.00 -22.82 -7.24
N THR A 282 -14.12 -22.80 -7.96
CA THR A 282 -14.90 -24.00 -8.31
C THR A 282 -14.70 -24.41 -9.75
N ASP A 283 -14.58 -23.45 -10.66
CA ASP A 283 -14.27 -23.67 -12.06
C ASP A 283 -13.14 -22.71 -12.51
N PRO A 284 -11.92 -23.24 -12.71
CA PRO A 284 -10.79 -22.41 -13.14
C PRO A 284 -10.99 -21.69 -14.48
N ALA A 285 -11.80 -22.22 -15.39
CA ALA A 285 -12.08 -21.60 -16.68
C ALA A 285 -13.08 -20.42 -16.56
N MET A 286 -13.87 -20.40 -15.50
CA MET A 286 -14.85 -19.35 -15.19
C MET A 286 -14.36 -18.35 -14.13
N ALA A 287 -13.12 -18.51 -13.66
CA ALA A 287 -12.43 -17.61 -12.73
C ALA A 287 -11.63 -16.53 -13.49
N PRO A 288 -11.22 -15.43 -12.81
CA PRO A 288 -10.33 -14.43 -13.42
C PRO A 288 -9.05 -15.07 -13.97
N THR A 289 -8.50 -14.51 -15.03
CA THR A 289 -7.16 -14.89 -15.53
C THR A 289 -6.06 -14.29 -14.65
N SER A 290 -6.20 -13.02 -14.29
CA SER A 290 -5.27 -12.28 -13.45
C SER A 290 -6.03 -11.43 -12.44
N THR A 291 -6.01 -10.12 -12.64
CA THR A 291 -6.78 -9.18 -11.83
C THR A 291 -7.60 -8.27 -12.73
N ILE A 292 -8.84 -8.06 -12.37
CA ILE A 292 -9.67 -7.00 -12.94
C ILE A 292 -10.05 -5.98 -11.88
N LEU A 293 -10.30 -4.75 -12.29
CA LEU A 293 -10.85 -3.70 -11.45
C LEU A 293 -12.13 -3.17 -12.08
N ASP A 294 -13.26 -3.33 -11.40
CA ASP A 294 -14.50 -2.70 -11.79
C ASP A 294 -14.50 -1.22 -11.35
N GLU A 295 -14.44 -0.32 -12.32
CA GLU A 295 -14.32 1.12 -12.06
C GLU A 295 -15.55 1.70 -11.36
N SER A 296 -16.75 1.13 -11.62
CA SER A 296 -18.01 1.61 -11.03
C SER A 296 -18.06 1.41 -9.53
N TYR A 297 -17.58 0.28 -9.05
CA TYR A 297 -17.61 -0.09 -7.63
C TYR A 297 -16.26 0.10 -6.94
N LYS A 298 -15.18 0.37 -7.69
CA LYS A 298 -13.79 0.35 -7.17
C LYS A 298 -13.48 -0.94 -6.43
N VAL A 299 -13.86 -2.05 -7.06
CA VAL A 299 -13.66 -3.41 -6.55
C VAL A 299 -12.76 -4.18 -7.51
N ALA A 300 -11.67 -4.71 -6.96
CA ALA A 300 -10.77 -5.61 -7.65
C ALA A 300 -11.21 -7.06 -7.45
N VAL A 301 -11.11 -7.87 -8.49
CA VAL A 301 -11.27 -9.33 -8.43
C VAL A 301 -9.99 -9.95 -8.93
N THR A 302 -9.25 -10.60 -8.04
CA THR A 302 -7.90 -11.11 -8.27
C THR A 302 -7.89 -12.63 -8.12
N ARG A 303 -7.22 -13.32 -9.03
CA ARG A 303 -6.96 -14.76 -8.92
C ARG A 303 -5.62 -15.00 -8.23
N PHE A 304 -5.65 -15.84 -7.21
CA PHE A 304 -4.50 -16.61 -6.73
C PHE A 304 -4.55 -18.03 -7.33
N ASP A 305 -3.80 -18.99 -6.80
CA ASP A 305 -3.76 -20.32 -7.39
C ASP A 305 -5.13 -21.03 -7.36
N ASP A 306 -5.70 -21.22 -6.16
CA ASP A 306 -6.93 -21.96 -5.93
C ASP A 306 -8.08 -21.10 -5.40
N ARG A 307 -7.92 -19.77 -5.34
CA ARG A 307 -8.91 -18.86 -4.74
C ARG A 307 -8.99 -17.53 -5.48
N ILE A 308 -10.16 -16.91 -5.36
CA ILE A 308 -10.44 -15.56 -5.81
C ILE A 308 -10.43 -14.63 -4.60
N ARG A 309 -9.74 -13.51 -4.70
CA ARG A 309 -9.81 -12.40 -3.77
C ARG A 309 -10.60 -11.26 -4.38
N VAL A 310 -11.66 -10.85 -3.70
CA VAL A 310 -12.47 -9.68 -4.08
C VAL A 310 -12.21 -8.60 -3.05
N GLY A 311 -11.63 -7.49 -3.45
CA GLY A 311 -11.25 -6.45 -2.50
C GLY A 311 -11.55 -5.06 -3.03
N GLY A 312 -11.98 -4.15 -2.16
CA GLY A 312 -12.27 -2.80 -2.61
C GLY A 312 -12.91 -1.93 -1.58
N MET A 313 -13.55 -0.89 -2.09
CA MET A 313 -14.26 0.14 -1.35
C MET A 313 -13.39 0.83 -0.29
N ALA A 314 -13.85 1.96 0.19
CA ALA A 314 -13.21 2.70 1.25
C ALA A 314 -14.26 3.25 2.22
N GLU A 315 -13.90 3.26 3.49
CA GLU A 315 -14.75 3.85 4.53
C GLU A 315 -13.89 4.66 5.50
N VAL A 316 -14.25 5.93 5.66
CA VAL A 316 -13.64 6.83 6.62
C VAL A 316 -14.40 6.65 7.94
N ALA A 317 -13.88 5.79 8.84
CA ALA A 317 -14.55 5.36 10.06
C ALA A 317 -13.59 5.20 11.25
N GLY A 318 -12.42 5.83 11.22
CA GLY A 318 -11.40 5.66 12.24
C GLY A 318 -10.91 4.22 12.35
N PHE A 319 -10.69 3.75 13.56
CA PHE A 319 -10.19 2.40 13.85
C PHE A 319 -11.31 1.35 14.00
N ASP A 320 -12.52 1.63 13.50
CA ASP A 320 -13.62 0.65 13.50
C ASP A 320 -13.33 -0.52 12.56
N LEU A 321 -13.18 -1.72 13.10
CA LEU A 321 -12.96 -2.98 12.38
C LEU A 321 -14.24 -3.83 12.27
N SER A 322 -15.42 -3.29 12.58
CA SER A 322 -16.68 -4.01 12.44
C SER A 322 -16.93 -4.42 10.97
N LEU A 323 -17.44 -5.64 10.75
CA LEU A 323 -17.77 -6.17 9.43
C LEU A 323 -19.16 -5.71 9.00
N SER A 324 -19.23 -4.86 7.96
CA SER A 324 -20.49 -4.33 7.44
C SER A 324 -21.10 -5.28 6.43
N GLN A 325 -22.32 -5.81 6.72
CA GLN A 325 -23.05 -6.66 5.81
C GLN A 325 -23.34 -6.00 4.45
N ARG A 326 -23.65 -4.70 4.45
CA ARG A 326 -23.84 -3.91 3.22
C ARG A 326 -22.59 -3.91 2.32
N ARG A 327 -21.39 -3.88 2.93
CA ARG A 327 -20.13 -3.95 2.19
C ARG A 327 -19.84 -5.34 1.65
N ARG A 328 -20.18 -6.35 2.41
CA ARG A 328 -20.13 -7.74 1.95
C ARG A 328 -21.03 -7.94 0.72
N GLU A 329 -22.27 -7.50 0.77
CA GLU A 329 -23.22 -7.55 -0.36
C GLU A 329 -22.66 -6.87 -1.63
N THR A 330 -21.93 -5.79 -1.50
CA THR A 330 -21.31 -5.11 -2.66
C THR A 330 -20.22 -5.97 -3.30
N LEU A 331 -19.37 -6.63 -2.49
CA LEU A 331 -18.33 -7.52 -3.01
C LEU A 331 -18.93 -8.77 -3.66
N GLU A 332 -19.96 -9.34 -3.03
CA GLU A 332 -20.71 -10.48 -3.57
C GLU A 332 -21.41 -10.14 -4.88
N LEU A 333 -22.01 -8.94 -4.96
CA LEU A 333 -22.63 -8.43 -6.19
C LEU A 333 -21.63 -8.40 -7.35
N VAL A 334 -20.46 -7.81 -7.14
CA VAL A 334 -19.45 -7.63 -8.20
C VAL A 334 -18.90 -8.99 -8.66
N VAL A 335 -18.55 -9.89 -7.75
CA VAL A 335 -18.00 -11.18 -8.15
C VAL A 335 -19.06 -12.09 -8.78
N SER A 336 -20.31 -12.00 -8.33
CA SER A 336 -21.41 -12.78 -8.93
C SER A 336 -21.78 -12.30 -10.34
N ASP A 337 -21.67 -10.99 -10.60
CA ASP A 337 -21.91 -10.42 -11.92
C ASP A 337 -20.79 -10.79 -12.90
N LEU A 338 -19.54 -10.65 -12.46
CA LEU A 338 -18.38 -10.86 -13.32
C LEU A 338 -17.96 -12.33 -13.46
N TYR A 339 -18.10 -13.14 -12.39
CA TYR A 339 -17.61 -14.53 -12.32
C TYR A 339 -18.61 -15.45 -11.59
N PRO A 340 -19.86 -15.59 -12.08
CA PRO A 340 -20.95 -16.28 -11.36
C PRO A 340 -20.69 -17.77 -11.10
N LYS A 341 -19.77 -18.37 -11.84
CA LYS A 341 -19.41 -19.80 -11.72
C LYS A 341 -17.95 -20.00 -11.32
N GLY A 342 -17.18 -18.92 -11.10
CA GLY A 342 -15.74 -18.99 -10.87
C GLY A 342 -15.37 -19.44 -9.47
N GLY A 343 -16.22 -19.19 -8.47
CA GLY A 343 -15.92 -19.50 -7.08
C GLY A 343 -17.16 -19.75 -6.21
N ASP A 344 -16.95 -20.33 -5.03
CA ASP A 344 -17.99 -20.69 -4.06
C ASP A 344 -18.18 -19.60 -3.01
N LEU A 345 -19.20 -18.76 -3.18
CA LEU A 345 -19.56 -17.69 -2.25
C LEU A 345 -20.03 -18.21 -0.88
N SER A 346 -20.57 -19.44 -0.80
CA SER A 346 -21.03 -20.01 0.48
C SER A 346 -19.86 -20.25 1.44
N ARG A 347 -18.64 -20.41 0.91
CA ARG A 347 -17.41 -20.61 1.64
C ARG A 347 -16.54 -19.34 1.72
N ALA A 348 -17.08 -18.19 1.32
CA ALA A 348 -16.34 -16.95 1.29
C ALA A 348 -16.01 -16.45 2.70
N GLN A 349 -14.75 -16.12 2.92
CA GLN A 349 -14.25 -15.50 4.14
C GLN A 349 -14.28 -13.97 3.97
N PHE A 350 -15.00 -13.30 4.86
CA PHE A 350 -15.11 -11.84 4.84
C PHE A 350 -14.15 -11.21 5.85
N TRP A 351 -13.40 -10.21 5.41
CA TRP A 351 -12.37 -9.53 6.19
C TRP A 351 -12.38 -8.02 5.98
N THR A 352 -11.82 -7.29 6.94
CA THR A 352 -11.61 -5.83 6.88
C THR A 352 -10.24 -5.45 7.43
N GLY A 353 -9.67 -4.36 6.92
CA GLY A 353 -8.42 -3.80 7.40
C GLY A 353 -8.32 -2.30 7.16
N LEU A 354 -7.33 -1.68 7.80
CA LEU A 354 -7.13 -0.24 7.85
C LEU A 354 -5.94 0.16 6.97
N ARG A 355 -6.22 0.72 5.81
CA ARG A 355 -5.18 1.26 4.91
C ARG A 355 -4.60 2.53 5.53
N PRO A 356 -3.27 2.66 5.68
CA PRO A 356 -2.65 3.88 6.23
C PRO A 356 -2.62 4.97 5.16
N ALA A 357 -3.71 5.73 5.03
CA ALA A 357 -3.92 6.66 3.93
C ALA A 357 -3.35 8.04 4.23
N MET A 358 -2.46 8.50 3.35
CA MET A 358 -2.01 9.90 3.32
C MET A 358 -3.00 10.76 2.54
N PRO A 359 -3.21 12.04 2.92
CA PRO A 359 -4.17 12.91 2.24
C PRO A 359 -3.73 13.30 0.81
N ASP A 360 -2.46 13.18 0.49
CA ASP A 360 -1.86 13.37 -0.83
C ASP A 360 -1.57 12.04 -1.58
N GLY A 361 -1.77 10.90 -0.91
CA GLY A 361 -1.54 9.56 -1.44
C GLY A 361 -0.09 9.10 -1.41
N THR A 362 0.88 10.02 -1.34
CA THR A 362 2.32 9.69 -1.34
C THR A 362 2.75 9.17 0.03
N PRO A 363 3.45 8.03 0.14
CA PRO A 363 3.96 7.54 1.44
C PRO A 363 4.98 8.49 2.05
N VAL A 364 5.24 8.31 3.35
CA VAL A 364 6.34 8.97 4.06
C VAL A 364 7.45 7.95 4.30
N ILE A 365 8.60 8.16 3.65
CA ILE A 365 9.75 7.28 3.72
C ILE A 365 11.01 8.12 3.96
N GLY A 366 11.72 7.89 5.05
CA GLY A 366 12.99 8.56 5.31
C GLY A 366 13.12 9.17 6.68
N ALA A 367 14.01 10.16 6.76
CA ALA A 367 14.41 10.83 8.00
C ALA A 367 13.27 11.63 8.64
N THR A 368 13.42 11.87 9.93
CA THR A 368 12.56 12.74 10.74
C THR A 368 13.40 13.87 11.36
N PRO A 369 12.81 14.79 12.12
CA PRO A 369 13.57 15.73 12.94
C PRO A 369 14.51 15.07 13.96
N PHE A 370 14.27 13.80 14.31
CA PHE A 370 15.15 13.05 15.18
C PHE A 370 16.21 12.29 14.37
N ARG A 371 17.49 12.47 14.71
CA ARG A 371 18.65 11.97 13.94
C ARG A 371 18.68 10.48 13.69
N ASN A 372 18.02 9.70 14.54
CA ASN A 372 18.02 8.25 14.50
C ASN A 372 16.62 7.61 14.38
N LEU A 373 15.59 8.41 14.08
CA LEU A 373 14.24 7.94 13.84
C LEU A 373 13.90 8.09 12.35
N TYR A 374 13.41 7.02 11.76
CA TYR A 374 12.98 6.96 10.36
C TYR A 374 11.53 6.52 10.27
N LEU A 375 10.83 6.99 9.24
CA LEU A 375 9.48 6.56 8.91
C LEU A 375 9.50 5.74 7.63
N ASN A 376 8.68 4.70 7.58
CA ASN A 376 8.30 4.00 6.36
C ASN A 376 6.82 3.60 6.48
N THR A 377 5.92 4.51 6.11
CA THR A 377 4.49 4.37 6.38
C THR A 377 3.64 5.23 5.44
N GLY A 378 2.31 5.11 5.55
CA GLY A 378 1.41 5.97 4.78
C GLY A 378 1.18 5.55 3.34
N HIS A 379 1.39 4.29 2.99
CA HIS A 379 1.29 3.77 1.62
C HIS A 379 -0.14 3.61 1.10
N GLY A 380 -1.15 3.87 1.91
CA GLY A 380 -2.55 3.82 1.52
C GLY A 380 -2.96 2.48 0.93
N THR A 381 -3.53 2.51 -0.28
CA THR A 381 -3.97 1.32 -1.01
C THR A 381 -2.84 0.60 -1.76
N LEU A 382 -1.66 1.19 -1.84
CA LEU A 382 -0.54 0.73 -2.68
C LEU A 382 0.64 0.18 -1.87
N GLY A 383 0.42 -0.15 -0.60
CA GLY A 383 1.49 -0.66 0.28
C GLY A 383 2.14 -1.91 -0.26
N TRP A 384 1.37 -2.85 -0.81
CA TRP A 384 1.91 -4.04 -1.45
C TRP A 384 2.75 -3.68 -2.68
N THR A 385 2.21 -2.85 -3.56
CA THR A 385 2.88 -2.36 -4.78
C THR A 385 4.22 -1.67 -4.47
N MET A 386 4.28 -0.85 -3.42
CA MET A 386 5.45 -0.01 -3.12
C MET A 386 6.44 -0.65 -2.11
N ALA A 387 6.14 -1.84 -1.57
CA ALA A 387 6.85 -2.39 -0.42
C ALA A 387 8.35 -2.59 -0.66
N CYS A 388 8.73 -3.27 -1.74
CA CYS A 388 10.14 -3.56 -2.04
C CYS A 388 10.95 -2.29 -2.32
N GLY A 389 10.38 -1.37 -3.12
CA GLY A 389 11.00 -0.08 -3.41
C GLY A 389 11.17 0.78 -2.15
N SER A 390 10.16 0.85 -1.29
CA SER A 390 10.21 1.59 -0.04
C SER A 390 11.26 1.05 0.92
N GLY A 391 11.35 -0.28 1.03
CA GLY A 391 12.34 -0.93 1.89
C GLY A 391 13.77 -0.68 1.42
N ARG A 392 14.03 -0.84 0.10
CA ARG A 392 15.35 -0.59 -0.49
C ARG A 392 15.76 0.88 -0.41
N TYR A 393 14.84 1.77 -0.77
CA TYR A 393 15.06 3.22 -0.67
C TYR A 393 15.41 3.64 0.76
N LEU A 394 14.68 3.15 1.77
CA LEU A 394 14.98 3.43 3.17
C LEU A 394 16.35 2.90 3.58
N ALA A 395 16.70 1.67 3.17
CA ALA A 395 18.00 1.07 3.48
C ALA A 395 19.17 1.86 2.84
N ASP A 396 18.99 2.38 1.62
CA ASP A 396 20.00 3.24 0.98
C ASP A 396 20.18 4.54 1.76
N LEU A 397 19.10 5.22 2.17
CA LEU A 397 19.17 6.41 3.01
C LEU A 397 19.89 6.14 4.35
N MET A 398 19.51 5.06 5.02
CA MET A 398 20.09 4.71 6.31
C MET A 398 21.55 4.26 6.21
N SER A 399 21.99 3.79 5.05
CA SER A 399 23.41 3.42 4.77
C SER A 399 24.23 4.57 4.20
N ALA A 400 23.66 5.77 4.10
CA ALA A 400 24.27 6.92 3.41
C ALA A 400 24.65 6.61 1.94
N ARG A 401 23.93 5.68 1.29
CA ARG A 401 24.02 5.44 -0.14
C ARG A 401 23.04 6.33 -0.87
N GLN A 402 23.39 6.74 -2.08
CA GLN A 402 22.47 7.50 -2.90
C GLN A 402 21.36 6.61 -3.42
N PRO A 403 20.07 6.91 -3.14
CA PRO A 403 18.95 6.19 -3.72
C PRO A 403 18.93 6.28 -5.25
N GLN A 404 18.45 5.22 -5.90
CA GLN A 404 18.36 5.15 -7.36
C GLN A 404 17.24 6.02 -7.95
N ILE A 405 16.34 6.53 -7.11
CA ILE A 405 15.25 7.42 -7.49
C ILE A 405 15.36 8.76 -6.76
N SER A 406 14.73 9.78 -7.32
CA SER A 406 14.64 11.09 -6.66
C SER A 406 13.97 11.00 -5.29
N THR A 407 14.56 11.63 -4.29
CA THR A 407 14.04 11.72 -2.91
C THR A 407 12.94 12.77 -2.74
N GLU A 408 12.72 13.60 -3.77
CA GLU A 408 11.81 14.74 -3.71
C GLU A 408 10.39 14.30 -3.29
N GLY A 409 9.91 14.88 -2.19
CA GLY A 409 8.56 14.72 -1.68
C GLY A 409 8.25 13.35 -1.07
N LEU A 410 9.24 12.51 -0.74
CA LEU A 410 9.01 11.21 -0.09
C LEU A 410 9.13 11.27 1.45
N ASP A 411 9.73 12.31 2.02
CA ASP A 411 9.88 12.46 3.46
C ASP A 411 8.75 13.27 4.12
N ILE A 412 8.80 13.38 5.46
CA ILE A 412 7.82 14.11 6.26
C ILE A 412 7.94 15.64 6.10
N PHE A 413 9.10 16.14 5.67
CA PHE A 413 9.38 17.58 5.57
C PHE A 413 8.58 18.26 4.44
N ARG A 414 8.04 17.49 3.48
CA ARG A 414 7.14 18.02 2.43
C ARG A 414 5.88 18.71 2.96
N TYR A 415 5.52 18.48 4.24
CA TYR A 415 4.41 19.16 4.88
C TYR A 415 4.77 20.51 5.50
N GLY A 416 6.02 20.94 5.41
CA GLY A 416 6.49 22.26 5.85
C GLY A 416 6.43 22.50 7.36
N GLN A 417 6.24 21.45 8.17
CA GLN A 417 6.04 21.55 9.62
C GLN A 417 7.35 21.59 10.41
N TYR A 418 8.49 21.21 9.80
CA TYR A 418 9.75 20.92 10.50
C TYR A 418 10.97 21.61 9.91
N GLY A 419 10.79 22.61 9.05
CA GLY A 419 11.91 23.16 8.28
C GLY A 419 12.37 22.21 7.17
N HIS A 420 13.58 22.41 6.66
CA HIS A 420 14.19 21.51 5.68
C HIS A 420 14.77 20.27 6.38
N ALA A 421 14.78 19.13 5.66
CA ALA A 421 15.51 17.96 6.12
C ALA A 421 16.96 18.37 6.48
N PRO A 422 17.53 17.85 7.59
CA PRO A 422 18.93 18.08 7.87
C PRO A 422 19.73 17.64 6.65
N GLN A 423 20.50 18.55 6.06
CA GLN A 423 21.41 18.22 4.97
C GLN A 423 22.31 17.10 5.49
N GLN A 424 22.35 15.99 4.77
CA GLN A 424 23.37 14.97 5.04
C GLN A 424 24.71 15.64 4.83
N GLU A 425 25.34 16.09 5.92
CA GLU A 425 26.76 16.45 5.86
C GLU A 425 27.49 15.19 5.39
N ASN A 426 28.08 15.27 4.22
CA ASN A 426 29.06 14.31 3.73
C ASN A 426 30.26 14.31 4.69
N ARG A 427 30.10 13.69 5.86
CA ARG A 427 31.23 13.31 6.69
C ARG A 427 31.83 12.07 6.05
N THR A 428 32.79 12.31 5.18
CA THR A 428 33.78 11.31 4.75
C THR A 428 34.36 10.67 6.01
N CYS A 429 33.95 9.45 6.29
CA CYS A 429 34.56 8.64 7.32
C CYS A 429 35.90 8.19 6.75
N VAL A 430 36.94 8.96 7.02
CA VAL A 430 38.34 8.58 6.74
C VAL A 430 38.66 7.49 7.76
N LEU A 431 38.75 6.25 7.29
CA LEU A 431 39.34 5.16 8.06
C LEU A 431 40.79 5.51 8.36
N PRO A 432 41.25 5.35 9.60
CA PRO A 432 42.68 5.54 9.90
C PRO A 432 43.50 4.50 9.15
N ALA A 433 44.51 4.93 8.42
CA ALA A 433 45.49 4.08 7.78
C ALA A 433 46.15 3.17 8.81
N ARG A 434 46.24 1.88 8.48
CA ARG A 434 47.21 0.96 9.03
C ARG A 434 48.28 0.70 7.99
#